data_cd9e839a36be6c9067e67ea93948dd9f
#
_entry.id   cd9e839a36be6c9067e67ea93948dd9f
#
_cell.length_a   1.000
_cell.length_b   1.000
_cell.length_c   1.000
_cell.angle_alpha   90.00
_cell.angle_beta   90.00
_cell.angle_gamma   90.00
#
_symmetry.space_group_name_H-M   'P 1'
#
loop_
_entity.id
_entity.type
_entity.pdbx_description
1 polymer ?
#
loop_
_entity_poly.entity_id
_entity_poly.type
_entity_poly.pdbx_seq_one_letter_code
_entity_poly.pdbx_strand_id
1 'polypeptide(L)'
;MSPAHVWHQLVVHRIQVVLLVAGVSLLPYKSQAQMFRWARQHNMSYDDKKLTYGFSIGIHTSSYQIKYSNQFVSKNLDTLQSIQPVFLPGFSLGFLVNYKLGDFFDIRLMPKAGFYTHKLTYYYTNAPAQSQLVETTLLEFPLLLKYKSVRRGNVRMYMLGGFTPAFEASGKNDIGNSTAGLPIQKRNLSLDIGMGFDFYFPLFKLSQEIRFSRGIANMLGDQYTAYQAPLSRLNTNTISVYFIFQ
;
A
#
# COMPACT_ATOMS: atom_id res chain seq x y z
N MET A 1 30.57 -12.65 33.95
CA MET A 1 30.78 -12.62 32.48
C MET A 1 32.04 -11.81 32.24
N SER A 2 33.09 -12.42 31.72
CA SER A 2 34.40 -11.74 31.58
C SER A 2 34.38 -10.82 30.33
N PRO A 3 35.00 -9.64 30.40
CA PRO A 3 35.02 -8.66 29.29
C PRO A 3 35.75 -9.18 28.03
N ALA A 4 36.49 -10.27 28.13
CA ALA A 4 37.20 -10.86 27.00
C ALA A 4 36.27 -11.42 25.90
N HIS A 5 35.06 -11.88 26.22
CA HIS A 5 34.12 -12.42 25.23
C HIS A 5 33.51 -11.35 24.32
N VAL A 6 33.30 -10.14 24.84
CA VAL A 6 32.72 -9.02 24.06
C VAL A 6 33.74 -8.52 23.03
N TRP A 7 35.01 -8.47 23.38
CA TRP A 7 36.08 -8.06 22.46
C TRP A 7 36.28 -9.05 21.31
N HIS A 8 36.13 -10.35 21.57
CA HIS A 8 36.25 -11.37 20.52
C HIS A 8 35.13 -11.30 19.50
N GLN A 9 33.90 -11.06 19.94
CA GLN A 9 32.76 -10.89 19.03
C GLN A 9 32.90 -9.63 18.17
N LEU A 10 33.35 -8.51 18.72
CA LEU A 10 33.59 -7.26 17.97
C LEU A 10 34.68 -7.42 16.89
N VAL A 11 35.74 -8.21 17.16
CA VAL A 11 36.81 -8.47 16.19
C VAL A 11 36.30 -9.37 15.05
N VAL A 12 35.51 -10.40 15.36
CA VAL A 12 34.94 -11.31 14.35
C VAL A 12 33.99 -10.56 13.42
N HIS A 13 33.15 -9.66 13.95
CA HIS A 13 32.27 -8.87 13.12
C HIS A 13 33.01 -7.84 12.25
N ARG A 14 34.11 -7.26 12.73
CA ARG A 14 34.98 -6.40 11.91
C ARG A 14 35.61 -7.15 10.74
N ILE A 15 36.06 -8.38 10.95
CA ILE A 15 36.63 -9.22 9.89
C ILE A 15 35.54 -9.59 8.87
N GLN A 16 34.33 -9.91 9.30
CA GLN A 16 33.21 -10.20 8.41
C GLN A 16 32.80 -8.99 7.56
N VAL A 17 32.76 -7.80 8.17
CA VAL A 17 32.47 -6.56 7.44
C VAL A 17 33.59 -6.24 6.44
N VAL A 18 34.86 -6.40 6.81
CA VAL A 18 36.00 -6.18 5.91
C VAL A 18 35.97 -7.18 4.74
N LEU A 19 35.68 -8.46 5.01
CA LEU A 19 35.52 -9.48 3.96
C LEU A 19 34.35 -9.20 3.04
N LEU A 20 33.24 -8.70 3.57
CA LEU A 20 32.07 -8.32 2.77
C LEU A 20 32.36 -7.11 1.88
N VAL A 21 33.02 -6.09 2.40
CA VAL A 21 33.48 -4.92 1.64
C VAL A 21 34.52 -5.30 0.59
N ALA A 22 35.49 -6.16 0.95
CA ALA A 22 36.48 -6.69 0.01
C ALA A 22 35.82 -7.56 -1.08
N GLY A 23 34.81 -8.38 -0.74
CA GLY A 23 34.04 -9.17 -1.69
C GLY A 23 33.25 -8.31 -2.68
N VAL A 24 32.67 -7.22 -2.21
CA VAL A 24 31.95 -6.25 -3.07
C VAL A 24 32.92 -5.49 -3.98
N SER A 25 34.14 -5.18 -3.51
CA SER A 25 35.16 -4.48 -4.34
C SER A 25 35.83 -5.38 -5.38
N LEU A 26 35.77 -6.71 -5.20
CA LEU A 26 36.29 -7.69 -6.17
C LEU A 26 35.27 -8.07 -7.26
N LEU A 27 34.03 -7.59 -7.17
CA LEU A 27 33.08 -7.76 -8.28
C LEU A 27 33.63 -7.06 -9.53
N PRO A 28 33.86 -7.78 -10.62
CA PRO A 28 34.46 -7.20 -11.81
C PRO A 28 33.58 -6.05 -12.34
N TYR A 29 34.13 -4.84 -12.32
CA TYR A 29 33.53 -3.66 -12.94
C TYR A 29 33.50 -3.83 -14.47
N LYS A 30 32.65 -4.74 -14.95
CA LYS A 30 32.36 -4.84 -16.41
C LYS A 30 31.35 -3.75 -16.83
N SER A 31 31.60 -2.49 -16.45
CA SER A 31 30.55 -1.50 -16.55
C SER A 31 30.56 -0.64 -17.81
N GLN A 32 31.62 -0.53 -18.56
CA GLN A 32 31.67 0.42 -19.67
C GLN A 32 30.86 0.00 -20.91
N ALA A 33 30.87 -1.30 -21.26
CA ALA A 33 30.09 -1.78 -22.41
C ALA A 33 28.57 -1.87 -22.12
N GLN A 34 28.19 -2.06 -20.86
CA GLN A 34 26.79 -2.05 -20.43
C GLN A 34 26.21 -0.63 -20.34
N MET A 35 27.03 0.36 -19.99
CA MET A 35 26.63 1.76 -19.93
C MET A 35 26.20 2.30 -21.30
N PHE A 36 26.87 1.92 -22.38
CA PHE A 36 26.47 2.30 -23.75
C PHE A 36 25.18 1.63 -24.22
N ARG A 37 24.87 0.40 -23.76
CA ARG A 37 23.59 -0.26 -24.03
C ARG A 37 22.44 0.41 -23.27
N TRP A 38 22.68 0.88 -22.05
CA TRP A 38 21.70 1.61 -21.23
C TRP A 38 21.43 3.02 -21.76
N ALA A 39 22.41 3.66 -22.40
CA ALA A 39 22.26 4.98 -23.00
C ALA A 39 21.38 4.96 -24.28
N ARG A 40 21.22 3.80 -24.95
CA ARG A 40 20.32 3.68 -26.08
C ARG A 40 18.87 3.74 -25.61
N GLN A 41 18.16 4.78 -26.02
CA GLN A 41 16.75 4.93 -25.69
C GLN A 41 15.93 3.78 -26.31
N HIS A 42 15.23 3.04 -25.45
CA HIS A 42 14.31 2.01 -25.85
C HIS A 42 12.91 2.60 -26.03
N ASN A 43 12.14 2.07 -26.99
CA ASN A 43 10.74 2.41 -27.18
C ASN A 43 10.48 3.94 -27.26
N MET A 44 11.17 4.62 -28.17
CA MET A 44 11.11 6.09 -28.29
C MET A 44 9.72 6.61 -28.62
N SER A 45 8.95 5.87 -29.42
CA SER A 45 7.58 6.24 -29.82
C SER A 45 6.53 5.98 -28.74
N TYR A 46 6.90 5.40 -27.60
CA TYR A 46 5.95 5.16 -26.52
C TYR A 46 5.34 6.44 -25.96
N ASP A 47 6.17 7.47 -25.81
CA ASP A 47 5.77 8.75 -25.22
C ASP A 47 4.89 9.60 -26.15
N ASP A 48 4.80 9.26 -27.43
CA ASP A 48 3.95 9.91 -28.43
C ASP A 48 2.51 9.40 -28.40
N LYS A 49 2.28 8.22 -27.79
CA LYS A 49 0.95 7.63 -27.69
C LYS A 49 0.06 8.44 -26.77
N LYS A 50 -1.09 8.90 -27.27
CA LYS A 50 -2.08 9.63 -26.46
C LYS A 50 -2.76 8.71 -25.44
N LEU A 51 -2.97 7.45 -25.78
CA LEU A 51 -3.65 6.47 -24.95
C LEU A 51 -2.77 5.23 -24.79
N THR A 52 -2.56 4.80 -23.55
CA THR A 52 -1.81 3.58 -23.24
C THR A 52 -2.59 2.73 -22.24
N TYR A 53 -2.46 1.42 -22.41
CA TYR A 53 -3.11 0.41 -21.59
C TYR A 53 -2.07 -0.43 -20.89
N GLY A 54 -2.50 -1.08 -19.82
CA GLY A 54 -1.64 -2.00 -19.11
C GLY A 54 -2.39 -2.77 -18.04
N PHE A 55 -1.66 -3.60 -17.34
CA PHE A 55 -2.16 -4.28 -16.15
C PHE A 55 -1.26 -4.00 -14.95
N SER A 56 -1.83 -4.12 -13.77
CA SER A 56 -1.15 -3.84 -12.51
C SER A 56 -1.30 -5.00 -11.54
N ILE A 57 -0.21 -5.28 -10.85
CA ILE A 57 -0.16 -6.17 -9.70
C ILE A 57 0.25 -5.30 -8.51
N GLY A 58 -0.54 -5.31 -7.46
CA GLY A 58 -0.27 -4.53 -6.24
C GLY A 58 -0.17 -5.44 -5.02
N ILE A 59 0.81 -5.14 -4.18
CA ILE A 59 0.91 -5.68 -2.83
C ILE A 59 0.67 -4.50 -1.89
N HIS A 60 -0.16 -4.67 -0.89
CA HIS A 60 -0.45 -3.58 0.04
C HIS A 60 -0.50 -4.09 1.48
N THR A 61 -0.36 -3.16 2.39
CA THR A 61 -0.67 -3.35 3.80
C THR A 61 -1.69 -2.30 4.21
N SER A 62 -2.75 -2.75 4.88
CA SER A 62 -3.88 -1.90 5.23
C SER A 62 -4.24 -2.03 6.69
N SER A 63 -4.67 -0.94 7.29
CA SER A 63 -5.14 -0.87 8.66
C SER A 63 -6.29 0.12 8.80
N TYR A 64 -7.11 -0.06 9.81
CA TYR A 64 -8.10 0.93 10.19
C TYR A 64 -7.47 2.04 11.01
N GLN A 65 -7.94 3.28 10.80
CA GLN A 65 -7.74 4.40 11.69
C GLN A 65 -9.03 4.64 12.45
N ILE A 66 -8.99 4.49 13.76
CA ILE A 66 -10.14 4.62 14.64
C ILE A 66 -10.18 6.00 15.31
N LYS A 67 -11.40 6.49 15.57
CA LYS A 67 -11.66 7.59 16.48
C LYS A 67 -12.65 7.11 17.53
N TYR A 68 -12.29 7.25 18.78
CA TYR A 68 -13.14 6.85 19.91
C TYR A 68 -14.39 7.71 20.03
N SER A 69 -15.47 7.09 20.50
CA SER A 69 -16.74 7.78 20.80
C SER A 69 -16.68 8.49 22.16
N ASN A 70 -17.61 9.42 22.37
CA ASN A 70 -17.76 10.08 23.65
C ASN A 70 -18.15 9.09 24.78
N GLN A 71 -18.85 8.00 24.44
CA GLN A 71 -19.20 6.95 25.39
C GLN A 71 -17.97 6.23 25.94
N PHE A 72 -16.97 5.97 25.10
CA PHE A 72 -15.70 5.41 25.52
C PHE A 72 -14.90 6.39 26.39
N VAL A 73 -14.85 7.67 25.99
CA VAL A 73 -14.10 8.70 26.71
C VAL A 73 -14.74 9.02 28.08
N SER A 74 -16.06 8.96 28.20
CA SER A 74 -16.80 9.19 29.47
C SER A 74 -16.81 8.00 30.41
N LYS A 75 -16.02 6.96 30.14
CA LYS A 75 -15.91 5.73 30.93
C LYS A 75 -17.21 4.94 31.11
N ASN A 76 -18.21 5.15 30.26
CA ASN A 76 -19.43 4.33 30.27
C ASN A 76 -19.17 2.88 29.82
N LEU A 77 -17.94 2.58 29.35
CA LEU A 77 -17.46 1.27 28.92
C LEU A 77 -16.24 0.87 29.75
N ASP A 78 -16.37 0.84 31.09
CA ASP A 78 -15.27 0.62 32.05
C ASP A 78 -14.49 -0.67 31.87
N THR A 79 -15.07 -1.67 31.22
CA THR A 79 -14.42 -2.96 30.96
C THR A 79 -13.50 -2.92 29.72
N LEU A 80 -13.71 -1.99 28.78
CA LEU A 80 -12.93 -1.89 27.55
C LEU A 80 -11.75 -0.92 27.75
N GLN A 81 -10.54 -1.46 27.69
CA GLN A 81 -9.30 -0.69 27.92
C GLN A 81 -8.79 0.00 26.66
N SER A 82 -8.74 -0.72 25.55
CA SER A 82 -8.25 -0.15 24.27
C SER A 82 -8.70 -0.97 23.08
N ILE A 83 -8.70 -0.34 21.90
CA ILE A 83 -8.91 -0.97 20.60
C ILE A 83 -7.67 -0.70 19.77
N GLN A 84 -7.05 -1.75 19.24
CA GLN A 84 -5.84 -1.62 18.44
C GLN A 84 -6.07 -2.17 17.03
N PRO A 85 -5.95 -1.31 16.02
CA PRO A 85 -5.93 -1.74 14.62
C PRO A 85 -4.58 -2.36 14.28
N VAL A 86 -4.60 -3.42 13.49
CA VAL A 86 -3.40 -4.14 13.04
C VAL A 86 -3.23 -3.96 11.54
N PHE A 87 -1.99 -3.70 11.09
CA PHE A 87 -1.66 -3.70 9.67
C PHE A 87 -1.58 -5.14 9.16
N LEU A 88 -2.41 -5.47 8.17
CA LEU A 88 -2.41 -6.77 7.54
C LEU A 88 -2.10 -6.64 6.05
N PRO A 89 -1.36 -7.62 5.47
CA PRO A 89 -1.05 -7.63 4.06
C PRO A 89 -2.29 -7.99 3.23
N GLY A 90 -2.29 -7.54 1.99
CA GLY A 90 -3.26 -7.87 0.97
C GLY A 90 -2.63 -7.70 -0.41
N PHE A 91 -3.39 -8.00 -1.44
CA PHE A 91 -2.95 -7.84 -2.82
C PHE A 91 -4.07 -7.29 -3.70
N SER A 92 -3.71 -6.77 -4.85
CA SER A 92 -4.66 -6.25 -5.81
C SER A 92 -4.21 -6.53 -7.25
N LEU A 93 -5.18 -6.75 -8.11
CA LEU A 93 -4.97 -6.96 -9.54
C LEU A 93 -5.88 -6.00 -10.30
N GLY A 94 -5.36 -5.41 -11.37
CA GLY A 94 -6.16 -4.46 -12.12
C GLY A 94 -5.61 -4.16 -13.49
N PHE A 95 -6.40 -3.39 -14.22
CA PHE A 95 -6.03 -2.82 -15.50
C PHE A 95 -5.80 -1.33 -15.33
N LEU A 96 -5.11 -0.73 -16.29
CA LEU A 96 -4.98 0.70 -16.33
C LEU A 96 -5.19 1.23 -17.73
N VAL A 97 -5.75 2.42 -17.78
CA VAL A 97 -5.84 3.27 -18.96
C VAL A 97 -5.19 4.58 -18.61
N ASN A 98 -4.19 5.00 -19.37
CA ASN A 98 -3.47 6.23 -19.15
C ASN A 98 -3.63 7.13 -20.38
N TYR A 99 -4.16 8.33 -20.16
CA TYR A 99 -4.37 9.34 -21.19
C TYR A 99 -3.40 10.50 -21.02
N LYS A 100 -2.61 10.77 -22.07
CA LYS A 100 -1.62 11.84 -22.11
C LYS A 100 -2.34 13.17 -22.31
N LEU A 101 -2.28 14.07 -21.32
CA LEU A 101 -2.77 15.44 -21.42
C LEU A 101 -1.73 16.38 -22.05
N GLY A 102 -0.46 16.11 -21.77
CA GLY A 102 0.67 16.90 -22.23
C GLY A 102 1.99 16.18 -21.97
N ASP A 103 3.09 16.87 -22.11
CA ASP A 103 4.40 16.24 -21.92
C ASP A 103 4.69 15.84 -20.47
N PHE A 104 4.11 16.57 -19.52
CA PHE A 104 4.34 16.38 -18.10
C PHE A 104 3.16 15.77 -17.36
N PHE A 105 1.94 15.80 -17.92
CA PHE A 105 0.73 15.38 -17.23
C PHE A 105 -0.01 14.26 -17.97
N ASP A 106 -0.41 13.23 -17.22
CA ASP A 106 -1.31 12.19 -17.68
C ASP A 106 -2.47 12.04 -16.68
N ILE A 107 -3.64 11.71 -17.19
CA ILE A 107 -4.75 11.17 -16.38
C ILE A 107 -4.69 9.65 -16.46
N ARG A 108 -4.79 9.01 -15.30
CA ARG A 108 -4.78 7.56 -15.19
C ARG A 108 -6.05 7.07 -14.51
N LEU A 109 -6.76 6.17 -15.15
CA LEU A 109 -7.82 5.37 -14.57
C LEU A 109 -7.31 3.95 -14.38
N MET A 110 -7.47 3.37 -13.18
CA MET A 110 -6.91 2.07 -12.84
C MET A 110 -7.94 1.16 -12.14
N PRO A 111 -8.98 0.68 -12.86
CA PRO A 111 -9.92 -0.28 -12.28
C PRO A 111 -9.19 -1.51 -11.76
N LYS A 112 -9.42 -1.86 -10.49
CA LYS A 112 -8.74 -2.98 -9.84
C LYS A 112 -9.64 -3.67 -8.82
N ALA A 113 -9.41 -4.97 -8.63
CA ALA A 113 -9.93 -5.74 -7.52
C ALA A 113 -8.85 -5.84 -6.44
N GLY A 114 -9.18 -5.41 -5.23
CA GLY A 114 -8.31 -5.47 -4.07
C GLY A 114 -8.85 -6.44 -3.02
N PHE A 115 -7.97 -7.29 -2.50
CA PHE A 115 -8.28 -8.26 -1.45
C PHE A 115 -7.67 -7.75 -0.14
N TYR A 116 -8.55 -7.35 0.77
CA TYR A 116 -8.18 -6.69 2.01
C TYR A 116 -8.55 -7.56 3.20
N THR A 117 -7.64 -7.61 4.16
CA THR A 117 -7.90 -8.19 5.47
C THR A 117 -7.64 -7.11 6.51
N HIS A 118 -8.62 -6.86 7.37
CA HIS A 118 -8.49 -5.91 8.47
C HIS A 118 -8.74 -6.60 9.80
N LYS A 119 -8.00 -6.20 10.83
CA LYS A 119 -8.14 -6.75 12.17
C LYS A 119 -8.21 -5.62 13.19
N LEU A 120 -9.22 -5.69 14.07
CA LEU A 120 -9.33 -4.88 15.27
C LEU A 120 -9.23 -5.78 16.48
N THR A 121 -8.34 -5.46 17.41
CA THR A 121 -8.19 -6.17 18.67
C THR A 121 -8.71 -5.31 19.81
N TYR A 122 -9.70 -5.83 20.54
CA TYR A 122 -10.34 -5.19 21.69
C TYR A 122 -9.72 -5.77 22.96
N TYR A 123 -9.11 -4.91 23.76
CA TYR A 123 -8.52 -5.30 25.03
C TYR A 123 -9.45 -4.92 26.17
N TYR A 124 -9.75 -5.89 27.03
CA TYR A 124 -10.62 -5.74 28.20
C TYR A 124 -9.81 -5.84 29.49
N THR A 125 -10.27 -5.18 30.56
CA THR A 125 -9.57 -5.21 31.87
C THR A 125 -9.67 -6.58 32.54
N ASN A 126 -10.85 -7.23 32.48
CA ASN A 126 -11.14 -8.46 33.21
C ASN A 126 -11.54 -9.64 32.29
N ALA A 127 -11.27 -9.54 30.98
CA ALA A 127 -11.58 -10.58 30.00
C ALA A 127 -10.44 -10.73 28.98
N PRO A 128 -10.30 -11.88 28.33
CA PRO A 128 -9.32 -12.06 27.27
C PRO A 128 -9.59 -11.11 26.11
N ALA A 129 -8.52 -10.72 25.42
CA ALA A 129 -8.61 -9.86 24.25
C ALA A 129 -9.45 -10.54 23.15
N GLN A 130 -10.36 -9.79 22.55
CA GLN A 130 -11.18 -10.25 21.43
C GLN A 130 -10.72 -9.59 20.14
N SER A 131 -10.60 -10.38 19.08
CA SER A 131 -10.21 -9.85 17.76
C SER A 131 -11.36 -10.03 16.77
N GLN A 132 -11.62 -8.93 16.02
CA GLN A 132 -12.56 -8.92 14.90
C GLN A 132 -11.75 -8.90 13.61
N LEU A 133 -11.89 -9.95 12.80
CA LEU A 133 -11.29 -10.05 11.47
C LEU A 133 -12.35 -9.75 10.42
N VAL A 134 -12.02 -8.90 9.46
CA VAL A 134 -12.89 -8.52 8.36
C VAL A 134 -12.13 -8.74 7.06
N GLU A 135 -12.58 -9.68 6.27
CA GLU A 135 -12.08 -9.94 4.93
C GLU A 135 -13.02 -9.32 3.91
N THR A 136 -12.49 -8.50 3.02
CA THR A 136 -13.29 -7.74 2.06
C THR A 136 -12.61 -7.72 0.70
N THR A 137 -13.39 -8.01 -0.33
CA THR A 137 -12.98 -7.77 -1.72
C THR A 137 -13.60 -6.47 -2.19
N LEU A 138 -12.75 -5.51 -2.56
CA LEU A 138 -13.15 -4.20 -3.04
C LEU A 138 -12.89 -4.08 -4.54
N LEU A 139 -13.89 -3.55 -5.26
CA LEU A 139 -13.70 -3.03 -6.61
C LEU A 139 -13.40 -1.53 -6.50
N GLU A 140 -12.23 -1.16 -6.94
CA GLU A 140 -11.70 0.19 -6.83
C GLU A 140 -11.47 0.81 -8.18
N PHE A 141 -11.76 2.11 -8.31
CA PHE A 141 -11.63 2.88 -9.55
C PHE A 141 -10.75 4.13 -9.31
N PRO A 142 -9.44 3.98 -9.06
CA PRO A 142 -8.55 5.11 -8.87
C PRO A 142 -8.53 6.02 -10.10
N LEU A 143 -8.84 7.30 -9.89
CA LEU A 143 -8.65 8.36 -10.87
C LEU A 143 -7.51 9.27 -10.40
N LEU A 144 -6.41 9.22 -11.14
CA LEU A 144 -5.14 9.79 -10.72
C LEU A 144 -4.61 10.77 -11.76
N LEU A 145 -4.12 11.89 -11.30
CA LEU A 145 -3.29 12.80 -12.08
C LEU A 145 -1.82 12.41 -11.86
N LYS A 146 -1.12 12.07 -12.94
CA LYS A 146 0.29 11.70 -12.94
C LYS A 146 1.10 12.86 -13.49
N TYR A 147 2.03 13.39 -12.68
CA TYR A 147 3.04 14.37 -13.08
C TYR A 147 4.36 13.66 -13.36
N LYS A 148 4.87 13.80 -14.59
CA LYS A 148 6.06 13.10 -15.07
C LYS A 148 7.24 14.05 -15.20
N SER A 149 8.42 13.60 -14.80
CA SER A 149 9.67 14.29 -15.11
C SER A 149 10.08 14.10 -16.59
N VAL A 150 11.09 14.82 -17.02
CA VAL A 150 11.74 14.53 -18.30
C VAL A 150 12.38 13.14 -18.24
N ARG A 151 12.23 12.36 -19.31
CA ARG A 151 12.85 11.05 -19.45
C ARG A 151 14.36 11.19 -19.57
N ARG A 152 15.09 10.46 -18.73
CA ARG A 152 16.56 10.38 -18.77
C ARG A 152 16.99 8.97 -19.17
N GLY A 153 17.41 8.79 -20.42
CA GLY A 153 17.69 7.46 -20.96
C GLY A 153 16.46 6.57 -20.96
N ASN A 154 16.49 5.50 -20.17
CA ASN A 154 15.40 4.53 -20.07
C ASN A 154 14.64 4.60 -18.75
N VAL A 155 14.77 5.68 -18.01
CA VAL A 155 14.10 5.90 -16.74
C VAL A 155 13.39 7.23 -16.71
N ARG A 156 12.21 7.26 -16.11
CA ARG A 156 11.43 8.46 -15.84
C ARG A 156 10.86 8.38 -14.44
N MET A 157 11.02 9.41 -13.65
CA MET A 157 10.38 9.56 -12.35
C MET A 157 9.03 10.26 -12.51
N TYR A 158 8.07 9.93 -11.65
CA TYR A 158 6.78 10.61 -11.61
C TYR A 158 6.20 10.66 -10.20
N MET A 159 5.29 11.59 -10.00
CA MET A 159 4.42 11.70 -8.84
C MET A 159 2.98 11.57 -9.30
N LEU A 160 2.11 11.16 -8.40
CA LEU A 160 0.68 11.06 -8.69
C LEU A 160 -0.13 11.42 -7.45
N GLY A 161 -1.32 11.89 -7.73
CA GLY A 161 -2.33 12.17 -6.71
C GLY A 161 -3.72 12.06 -7.31
N GLY A 162 -4.69 11.74 -6.48
CA GLY A 162 -6.06 11.61 -6.93
C GLY A 162 -6.97 11.01 -5.88
N PHE A 163 -8.06 10.42 -6.32
CA PHE A 163 -9.05 9.80 -5.45
C PHE A 163 -9.48 8.45 -5.98
N THR A 164 -9.85 7.57 -5.04
CA THR A 164 -10.26 6.20 -5.32
C THR A 164 -11.62 5.94 -4.69
N PRO A 165 -12.72 5.97 -5.46
CA PRO A 165 -13.96 5.36 -5.04
C PRO A 165 -13.81 3.83 -5.04
N ALA A 166 -14.34 3.19 -4.01
CA ALA A 166 -14.31 1.75 -3.81
C ALA A 166 -15.68 1.24 -3.40
N PHE A 167 -16.02 0.07 -3.93
CA PHE A 167 -17.27 -0.63 -3.67
C PHE A 167 -16.98 -2.06 -3.24
N GLU A 168 -17.65 -2.51 -2.19
CA GLU A 168 -17.53 -3.89 -1.74
C GLU A 168 -18.22 -4.82 -2.74
N ALA A 169 -17.44 -5.75 -3.31
CA ALA A 169 -17.94 -6.81 -4.18
C ALA A 169 -18.33 -8.05 -3.37
N SER A 170 -17.54 -8.39 -2.35
CA SER A 170 -17.78 -9.50 -1.44
C SER A 170 -17.06 -9.22 -0.13
N GLY A 171 -17.75 -9.41 0.98
CA GLY A 171 -17.17 -9.32 2.32
C GLY A 171 -17.59 -10.50 3.16
N LYS A 172 -16.64 -11.08 3.90
CA LYS A 172 -16.88 -12.10 4.90
C LYS A 172 -16.45 -11.55 6.25
N ASN A 173 -17.40 -11.35 7.11
CA ASN A 173 -17.13 -11.10 8.52
C ASN A 173 -17.08 -12.46 9.23
N ASP A 174 -16.03 -12.73 9.97
CA ASP A 174 -15.79 -14.00 10.68
C ASP A 174 -16.75 -14.15 11.87
N ILE A 175 -18.04 -14.04 11.57
CA ILE A 175 -19.08 -14.24 12.58
C ILE A 175 -20.13 -15.16 11.99
N GLY A 176 -19.94 -16.43 12.33
CA GLY A 176 -21.01 -17.42 12.19
C GLY A 176 -22.26 -16.91 12.90
N ASN A 177 -23.31 -16.68 12.15
CA ASN A 177 -24.70 -16.56 12.62
C ASN A 177 -25.02 -15.61 13.78
N SER A 178 -24.43 -14.42 13.87
CA SER A 178 -24.95 -13.47 14.86
C SER A 178 -24.79 -12.01 14.44
N THR A 179 -25.80 -11.24 14.76
CA THR A 179 -25.96 -9.78 14.80
C THR A 179 -24.83 -9.02 15.53
N ALA A 180 -23.70 -9.64 15.80
CA ALA A 180 -22.65 -9.19 16.71
C ALA A 180 -21.35 -8.71 16.02
N GLY A 181 -21.32 -8.58 14.69
CA GLY A 181 -20.15 -8.06 13.97
C GLY A 181 -20.07 -6.56 13.93
N LEU A 182 -18.88 -6.05 13.60
CA LEU A 182 -18.71 -4.62 13.31
C LEU A 182 -19.37 -4.31 11.97
N PRO A 183 -20.46 -3.52 11.93
CA PRO A 183 -21.10 -3.14 10.68
C PRO A 183 -20.20 -2.16 9.94
N ILE A 184 -19.87 -2.49 8.69
CA ILE A 184 -19.02 -1.67 7.83
C ILE A 184 -19.80 -1.25 6.60
N GLN A 185 -19.62 -0.01 6.18
CA GLN A 185 -20.24 0.51 4.96
C GLN A 185 -19.58 -0.11 3.71
N LYS A 186 -20.41 -0.47 2.74
CA LYS A 186 -20.00 -1.11 1.48
C LYS A 186 -19.33 -0.17 0.48
N ARG A 187 -19.20 1.11 0.82
CA ARG A 187 -18.60 2.14 -0.04
C ARG A 187 -17.50 2.85 0.72
N ASN A 188 -16.40 3.09 0.03
CA ASN A 188 -15.28 3.86 0.56
C ASN A 188 -14.83 4.89 -0.48
N LEU A 189 -14.29 5.99 -0.01
CA LEU A 189 -13.62 6.99 -0.83
C LEU A 189 -12.28 7.30 -0.19
N SER A 190 -11.21 7.13 -0.95
CA SER A 190 -9.85 7.39 -0.48
C SER A 190 -9.18 8.49 -1.29
N LEU A 191 -8.30 9.22 -0.64
CA LEU A 191 -7.36 10.13 -1.26
C LEU A 191 -6.02 9.42 -1.41
N ASP A 192 -5.46 9.49 -2.61
CA ASP A 192 -4.23 8.81 -2.98
C ASP A 192 -3.13 9.80 -3.28
N ILE A 193 -1.93 9.52 -2.79
CA ILE A 193 -0.70 10.20 -3.17
C ILE A 193 0.39 9.14 -3.35
N GLY A 194 1.26 9.33 -4.34
CA GLY A 194 2.33 8.38 -4.59
C GLY A 194 3.41 8.90 -5.50
N MET A 195 4.42 8.10 -5.63
CA MET A 195 5.54 8.32 -6.53
C MET A 195 6.00 7.02 -7.15
N GLY A 196 6.65 7.11 -8.29
CA GLY A 196 7.14 5.92 -8.97
C GLY A 196 8.17 6.22 -10.04
N PHE A 197 8.66 5.13 -10.60
CA PHE A 197 9.62 5.14 -11.69
C PHE A 197 9.08 4.33 -12.85
N ASP A 198 9.16 4.89 -14.04
CA ASP A 198 8.89 4.21 -15.31
C ASP A 198 10.23 3.72 -15.88
N PHE A 199 10.37 2.42 -16.11
CA PHE A 199 11.50 1.78 -16.77
C PHE A 199 11.08 1.37 -18.17
N TYR A 200 11.79 1.86 -19.17
CA TYR A 200 11.51 1.58 -20.58
C TYR A 200 12.37 0.42 -21.09
N PHE A 201 11.73 -0.68 -21.36
CA PHE A 201 12.32 -1.85 -22.02
C PHE A 201 12.03 -1.82 -23.52
N PRO A 202 12.72 -2.62 -24.34
CA PRO A 202 12.50 -2.63 -25.78
C PRO A 202 11.05 -2.95 -26.20
N LEU A 203 10.36 -3.85 -25.43
CA LEU A 203 9.04 -4.35 -25.78
C LEU A 203 7.93 -3.81 -24.88
N PHE A 204 8.24 -3.39 -23.66
CA PHE A 204 7.25 -2.96 -22.68
C PHE A 204 7.81 -1.87 -21.77
N LYS A 205 6.94 -1.22 -21.04
CA LYS A 205 7.28 -0.30 -19.96
C LYS A 205 6.85 -0.91 -18.63
N LEU A 206 7.77 -0.98 -17.67
CA LEU A 206 7.51 -1.36 -16.29
C LEU A 206 7.49 -0.11 -15.42
N SER A 207 6.41 0.09 -14.70
CA SER A 207 6.35 1.14 -13.67
C SER A 207 6.33 0.52 -12.29
N GLN A 208 7.21 0.98 -11.42
CA GLN A 208 7.20 0.65 -9.99
C GLN A 208 6.71 1.87 -9.23
N GLU A 209 5.68 1.69 -8.41
CA GLU A 209 4.97 2.79 -7.77
C GLU A 209 4.71 2.48 -6.30
N ILE A 210 5.03 3.42 -5.42
CA ILE A 210 4.63 3.39 -4.02
C ILE A 210 3.50 4.40 -3.85
N ARG A 211 2.39 3.96 -3.25
CA ARG A 211 1.19 4.78 -3.04
C ARG A 211 0.72 4.68 -1.60
N PHE A 212 0.40 5.83 -1.04
CA PHE A 212 -0.31 5.97 0.22
C PHE A 212 -1.75 6.37 -0.08
N SER A 213 -2.71 5.62 0.46
CA SER A 213 -4.15 5.84 0.29
C SER A 213 -4.78 6.05 1.67
N ARG A 214 -5.47 7.17 1.85
CA ARG A 214 -6.19 7.49 3.07
C ARG A 214 -7.69 7.58 2.81
N GLY A 215 -8.46 6.70 3.45
CA GLY A 215 -9.92 6.75 3.42
C GLY A 215 -10.41 8.05 4.08
N ILE A 216 -11.26 8.79 3.38
CA ILE A 216 -11.90 10.01 3.88
C ILE A 216 -13.35 9.77 4.29
N ALA A 217 -13.99 8.75 3.73
CA ALA A 217 -15.32 8.33 4.14
C ALA A 217 -15.29 7.62 5.50
N ASN A 218 -16.35 7.80 6.28
CA ASN A 218 -16.55 7.02 7.51
C ASN A 218 -17.06 5.63 7.12
N MET A 219 -16.32 4.59 7.50
CA MET A 219 -16.65 3.20 7.17
C MET A 219 -17.58 2.53 8.20
N LEU A 220 -17.96 3.21 9.30
CA LEU A 220 -18.92 2.67 10.26
C LEU A 220 -20.30 2.59 9.62
N GLY A 221 -20.94 1.43 9.75
CA GLY A 221 -22.31 1.21 9.34
C GLY A 221 -23.31 1.83 10.32
N ASP A 222 -24.60 1.80 9.94
CA ASP A 222 -25.68 2.44 10.72
C ASP A 222 -26.28 1.50 11.79
N GLN A 223 -25.84 0.24 11.84
CA GLN A 223 -26.33 -0.73 12.85
C GLN A 223 -25.58 -0.57 14.16
N TYR A 224 -26.33 -0.34 15.24
CA TYR A 224 -25.75 -0.22 16.58
C TYR A 224 -25.38 -1.59 17.13
N THR A 225 -24.08 -1.85 17.31
CA THR A 225 -23.55 -3.08 17.91
C THR A 225 -22.62 -2.76 19.07
N ALA A 226 -22.39 -3.74 19.96
CA ALA A 226 -21.47 -3.57 21.09
C ALA A 226 -20.03 -3.21 20.65
N TYR A 227 -19.58 -3.71 19.50
CA TYR A 227 -18.27 -3.41 18.94
C TYR A 227 -18.16 -2.01 18.29
N GLN A 228 -19.29 -1.44 17.90
CA GLN A 228 -19.37 -0.09 17.35
C GLN A 228 -19.47 0.97 18.42
N ALA A 229 -20.11 0.70 19.55
CA ALA A 229 -20.34 1.67 20.62
C ALA A 229 -19.10 2.50 21.04
N PRO A 230 -17.88 1.90 21.12
CA PRO A 230 -16.68 2.63 21.46
C PRO A 230 -16.11 3.48 20.32
N LEU A 231 -16.62 3.35 19.08
CA LEU A 231 -16.09 3.97 17.89
C LEU A 231 -17.01 5.09 17.39
N SER A 232 -16.46 6.26 17.05
CA SER A 232 -17.18 7.34 16.40
C SER A 232 -16.87 7.44 14.91
N ARG A 233 -15.68 7.01 14.50
CA ARG A 233 -15.25 7.05 13.11
C ARG A 233 -14.25 5.94 12.82
N LEU A 234 -14.37 5.35 11.64
CA LEU A 234 -13.49 4.32 11.12
C LEU A 234 -13.06 4.71 9.70
N ASN A 235 -11.78 4.93 9.50
CA ASN A 235 -11.19 5.21 8.19
C ASN A 235 -10.17 4.12 7.85
N THR A 236 -9.78 4.03 6.58
CA THR A 236 -8.74 3.10 6.12
C THR A 236 -7.45 3.86 5.82
N ASN A 237 -6.31 3.27 6.17
CA ASN A 237 -5.00 3.70 5.72
C ASN A 237 -4.32 2.52 5.04
N THR A 238 -3.86 2.72 3.82
CA THR A 238 -3.24 1.67 3.01
C THR A 238 -1.94 2.18 2.41
N ILE A 239 -0.90 1.38 2.51
CA ILE A 239 0.37 1.58 1.82
C ILE A 239 0.49 0.47 0.78
N SER A 240 0.71 0.84 -0.48
CA SER A 240 0.73 -0.10 -1.60
C SER A 240 1.98 0.06 -2.44
N VAL A 241 2.48 -1.05 -2.94
CA VAL A 241 3.51 -1.10 -3.97
C VAL A 241 2.91 -1.75 -5.21
N TYR A 242 2.96 -1.06 -6.34
CA TYR A 242 2.44 -1.54 -7.61
C TYR A 242 3.55 -1.82 -8.60
N PHE A 243 3.39 -2.93 -9.31
CA PHE A 243 4.14 -3.26 -10.52
C PHE A 243 3.17 -3.17 -11.70
N ILE A 244 3.44 -2.23 -12.60
CA ILE A 244 2.54 -1.89 -13.70
C ILE A 244 3.25 -2.16 -15.01
N PHE A 245 2.65 -2.97 -15.84
CA PHE A 245 3.16 -3.38 -17.16
C PHE A 245 2.32 -2.72 -18.25
N GLN A 246 3.00 -2.00 -19.15
CA GLN A 246 2.39 -1.23 -20.25
C GLN A 246 3.13 -1.45 -21.58
#